data_f592290702f2c832fdf212edc540dce0
#
_entry.id   f592290702f2c832fdf212edc540dce0
#
_cell.length_a   1.000
_cell.length_b   1.000
_cell.length_c   1.000
_cell.angle_alpha   90.00
_cell.angle_beta   90.00
_cell.angle_gamma   90.00
#
_symmetry.space_group_name_H-M   'P 1'
#
loop_
_entity.id
_entity.type
_entity.pdbx_description
1 polymer ?
#
loop_
_entity_poly.entity_id
_entity_poly.type
_entity_poly.pdbx_seq_one_letter_code
_entity_poly.pdbx_strand_id
1 'polypeptide(L)'
;GTTRFTNETFKENSEWRKKHKWKGCIYGLNKKMPTTVPYMALVFVIEMNNDTNSIEGIGVIRNYINRKYNTCIYKSDHNYNRYIYNSAFRKNIDEIENKKVIKILELMLFYGSRHYKRGQGITTINWDRFDDKAKFVMKHFFHSLFDNIQD
;
A
#
# COMPACT_ATOMS: atom_id res chain seq x y z
N GLY A 1 3.47 4.70 -3.16
CA GLY A 1 4.20 3.42 -3.04
C GLY A 1 3.33 2.20 -3.22
N THR A 2 3.93 1.05 -3.25
CA THR A 2 3.24 -0.24 -3.35
C THR A 2 3.76 -1.19 -2.28
N THR A 3 2.88 -2.06 -1.79
CA THR A 3 3.27 -3.22 -0.98
C THR A 3 2.63 -4.46 -1.59
N ARG A 4 3.30 -5.60 -1.50
CA ARG A 4 2.83 -6.84 -2.13
C ARG A 4 2.31 -7.83 -1.11
N PHE A 5 1.29 -8.54 -1.51
CA PHE A 5 0.69 -9.63 -0.76
C PHE A 5 0.58 -10.88 -1.64
N THR A 6 0.57 -12.03 -1.01
CA THR A 6 -0.01 -13.26 -1.52
C THR A 6 -1.44 -13.38 -1.00
N ASN A 7 -2.21 -14.35 -1.49
CA ASN A 7 -3.52 -14.66 -0.90
C ASN A 7 -3.40 -14.94 0.59
N GLU A 8 -2.38 -15.71 1.00
CA GLU A 8 -2.13 -16.07 2.39
C GLU A 8 -1.83 -14.84 3.25
N THR A 9 -0.87 -14.01 2.86
CA THR A 9 -0.48 -12.84 3.66
C THR A 9 -1.56 -11.76 3.68
N PHE A 10 -2.32 -11.60 2.62
CA PHE A 10 -3.46 -10.69 2.62
C PHE A 10 -4.56 -11.17 3.58
N LYS A 11 -4.83 -12.48 3.61
CA LYS A 11 -5.75 -13.09 4.56
C LYS A 11 -5.31 -12.84 6.00
N GLU A 12 -4.03 -13.07 6.32
CA GLU A 12 -3.47 -12.80 7.65
C GLU A 12 -3.62 -11.33 8.05
N ASN A 13 -3.35 -10.40 7.13
CA ASN A 13 -3.53 -8.97 7.36
C ASN A 13 -5.00 -8.62 7.62
N SER A 14 -5.92 -9.14 6.82
CA SER A 14 -7.36 -8.91 6.98
C SER A 14 -7.90 -9.48 8.30
N GLU A 15 -7.45 -10.66 8.70
CA GLU A 15 -7.83 -11.29 9.96
C GLU A 15 -7.33 -10.51 11.16
N TRP A 16 -6.09 -9.99 11.10
CA TRP A 16 -5.57 -9.12 12.14
C TRP A 16 -6.42 -7.86 12.31
N ARG A 17 -6.77 -7.21 11.21
CA ARG A 17 -7.60 -6.00 11.23
C ARG A 17 -8.99 -6.27 11.82
N LYS A 18 -9.61 -7.38 11.45
CA LYS A 18 -10.91 -7.82 12.01
C LYS A 18 -10.82 -8.08 13.51
N LYS A 19 -9.82 -8.84 13.93
CA LYS A 19 -9.61 -9.21 15.34
C LYS A 19 -9.44 -7.99 16.23
N HIS A 20 -8.70 -6.98 15.74
CA HIS A 20 -8.40 -5.76 16.48
C HIS A 20 -9.39 -4.63 16.20
N LYS A 21 -10.45 -4.89 15.43
CA LYS A 21 -11.45 -3.89 15.00
C LYS A 21 -10.79 -2.65 14.37
N TRP A 22 -9.73 -2.88 13.61
CA TRP A 22 -8.94 -1.85 12.96
C TRP A 22 -9.49 -1.55 11.56
N LYS A 23 -10.07 -0.36 11.36
CA LYS A 23 -10.69 0.04 10.09
C LYS A 23 -9.68 0.61 9.09
N GLY A 24 -8.51 1.02 9.55
CA GLY A 24 -7.45 1.57 8.72
C GLY A 24 -6.57 0.50 8.07
N CYS A 25 -5.37 0.91 7.68
CA CYS A 25 -4.36 0.00 7.16
C CYS A 25 -3.30 -0.33 8.19
N ILE A 26 -2.66 -1.47 8.01
CA ILE A 26 -1.48 -1.88 8.76
C ILE A 26 -0.55 -2.65 7.82
N TYR A 27 0.72 -2.27 7.80
CA TYR A 27 1.73 -2.91 6.95
C TYR A 27 2.91 -3.33 7.81
N GLY A 28 3.13 -4.62 7.89
CA GLY A 28 4.31 -5.20 8.48
C GLY A 28 5.34 -5.51 7.40
N LEU A 29 6.57 -5.06 7.59
CA LEU A 29 7.60 -5.13 6.57
C LEU A 29 8.89 -5.74 7.12
N ASN A 30 9.64 -6.42 6.24
CA ASN A 30 10.96 -6.96 6.55
C ASN A 30 12.06 -5.90 6.50
N LYS A 31 11.80 -4.75 5.90
CA LYS A 31 12.72 -3.61 5.85
C LYS A 31 11.97 -2.29 5.96
N LYS A 32 12.69 -1.27 6.38
CA LYS A 32 12.15 0.08 6.48
C LYS A 32 11.81 0.66 5.10
N MET A 33 10.95 1.68 5.09
CA MET A 33 10.69 2.45 3.89
C MET A 33 11.99 3.04 3.32
N PRO A 34 12.09 3.18 1.98
CA PRO A 34 13.30 3.75 1.36
C PRO A 34 13.73 5.08 1.96
N THR A 35 15.04 5.29 2.09
CA THR A 35 15.61 6.52 2.67
C THR A 35 15.33 7.77 1.82
N THR A 36 14.96 7.58 0.55
CA THR A 36 14.54 8.66 -0.35
C THR A 36 13.19 9.27 0.04
N VAL A 37 12.40 8.57 0.86
CA VAL A 37 11.13 9.08 1.37
C VAL A 37 11.39 9.82 2.68
N PRO A 38 11.13 11.13 2.77
CA PRO A 38 11.37 11.89 3.99
C PRO A 38 10.61 11.36 5.20
N TYR A 39 11.19 11.53 6.38
CA TYR A 39 10.51 11.22 7.64
C TYR A 39 9.18 11.99 7.74
N MET A 40 8.14 11.33 8.18
CA MET A 40 6.76 11.85 8.29
C MET A 40 6.08 12.20 6.95
N ALA A 41 6.74 11.95 5.80
CA ALA A 41 6.08 12.13 4.52
C ALA A 41 4.81 11.27 4.40
N LEU A 42 3.79 11.84 3.79
CA LEU A 42 2.54 11.15 3.49
C LEU A 42 2.76 10.20 2.29
N VAL A 43 2.38 8.95 2.44
CA VAL A 43 2.55 7.92 1.41
C VAL A 43 1.24 7.18 1.20
N PHE A 44 0.72 7.26 -0.03
CA PHE A 44 -0.35 6.38 -0.47
C PHE A 44 0.24 5.02 -0.82
N VAL A 45 -0.32 3.96 -0.27
CA VAL A 45 0.19 2.60 -0.46
C VAL A 45 -0.84 1.76 -1.18
N ILE A 46 -0.48 1.31 -2.38
CA ILE A 46 -1.31 0.39 -3.17
C ILE A 46 -1.01 -1.04 -2.71
N GLU A 47 -2.05 -1.74 -2.30
CA GLU A 47 -1.96 -3.13 -1.84
C GLU A 47 -2.06 -4.08 -3.05
N MET A 48 -0.92 -4.64 -3.45
CA MET A 48 -0.84 -5.56 -4.59
C MET A 48 -1.01 -7.00 -4.13
N ASN A 49 -1.95 -7.72 -4.73
CA ASN A 49 -2.02 -9.17 -4.57
C ASN A 49 -1.35 -9.85 -5.77
N ASN A 50 -0.18 -10.43 -5.55
CA ASN A 50 0.63 -11.03 -6.60
C ASN A 50 0.10 -12.38 -7.11
N ASP A 51 -0.77 -13.04 -6.35
CA ASP A 51 -1.39 -14.30 -6.78
C ASP A 51 -2.52 -14.07 -7.79
N THR A 52 -3.27 -12.98 -7.61
CA THR A 52 -4.44 -12.64 -8.43
C THR A 52 -4.15 -11.54 -9.46
N ASN A 53 -2.98 -10.89 -9.39
CA ASN A 53 -2.64 -9.71 -10.19
C ASN A 53 -3.69 -8.61 -10.09
N SER A 54 -4.16 -8.36 -8.87
CA SER A 54 -5.17 -7.35 -8.59
C SER A 54 -4.82 -6.49 -7.37
N ILE A 55 -5.43 -5.31 -7.32
CA ILE A 55 -5.31 -4.39 -6.18
C ILE A 55 -6.39 -4.75 -5.16
N GLU A 56 -5.99 -4.93 -3.90
CA GLU A 56 -6.88 -5.26 -2.79
C GLU A 56 -7.44 -3.99 -2.10
N GLY A 57 -6.67 -2.92 -2.10
CA GLY A 57 -7.05 -1.67 -1.47
C GLY A 57 -5.96 -0.63 -1.55
N ILE A 58 -6.22 0.54 -0.99
CA ILE A 58 -5.26 1.63 -0.89
C ILE A 58 -5.30 2.19 0.53
N GLY A 59 -4.15 2.20 1.19
CA GLY A 59 -3.98 2.84 2.48
C GLY A 59 -3.17 4.12 2.37
N VAL A 60 -3.21 4.93 3.43
CA VAL A 60 -2.35 6.11 3.54
C VAL A 60 -1.63 6.06 4.87
N ILE A 61 -0.32 6.17 4.83
CA ILE A 61 0.53 6.19 6.03
C ILE A 61 1.46 7.39 6.00
N ARG A 62 2.03 7.70 7.15
CA ARG A 62 3.22 8.55 7.20
C ARG A 62 4.46 7.67 7.33
N ASN A 63 5.58 8.14 6.82
CA ASN A 63 6.87 7.44 6.99
C ASN A 63 7.32 7.54 8.45
N TYR A 64 6.62 6.79 9.30
CA TYR A 64 6.85 6.70 10.74
C TYR A 64 6.57 5.28 11.21
N ILE A 65 7.57 4.64 11.80
CA ILE A 65 7.42 3.28 12.34
C ILE A 65 6.72 3.36 13.69
N ASN A 66 5.60 2.67 13.81
CA ASN A 66 4.87 2.63 15.07
C ASN A 66 5.47 1.58 16.01
N ARG A 67 6.36 2.03 16.90
CA ARG A 67 7.03 1.16 17.87
C ARG A 67 6.13 0.67 19.01
N LYS A 68 4.95 1.24 19.16
CA LYS A 68 3.97 0.81 20.17
C LYS A 68 3.30 -0.52 19.81
N TYR A 69 3.30 -0.87 18.54
CA TYR A 69 2.74 -2.14 18.08
C TYR A 69 3.85 -3.17 17.93
N ASN A 70 4.09 -3.91 18.99
CA ASN A 70 4.82 -5.17 18.90
C ASN A 70 3.79 -6.25 18.66
N THR A 71 3.31 -6.34 17.41
CA THR A 71 2.24 -7.24 17.05
C THR A 71 2.69 -8.23 15.97
N CYS A 72 2.20 -9.46 16.07
CA CYS A 72 2.40 -10.48 15.05
C CYS A 72 1.21 -10.46 14.10
N ILE A 73 1.38 -9.84 12.93
CA ILE A 73 0.38 -9.86 11.85
C ILE A 73 0.50 -11.16 11.07
N TYR A 74 1.73 -11.51 10.70
CA TYR A 74 2.04 -12.63 9.83
C TYR A 74 2.65 -13.78 10.61
N LYS A 75 1.99 -14.93 10.60
CA LYS A 75 2.46 -16.18 11.20
C LYS A 75 3.30 -16.98 10.21
N SER A 76 3.04 -16.81 8.91
CA SER A 76 3.74 -17.51 7.84
C SER A 76 5.21 -17.08 7.69
N ASP A 77 5.51 -15.81 7.97
CA ASP A 77 6.89 -15.30 7.99
C ASP A 77 7.02 -14.15 8.99
N HIS A 78 7.67 -14.43 10.13
CA HIS A 78 7.87 -13.44 11.20
C HIS A 78 8.74 -12.26 10.81
N ASN A 79 9.58 -12.35 9.77
CA ASN A 79 10.39 -11.25 9.29
C ASN A 79 9.54 -10.05 8.82
N TYR A 80 8.32 -10.31 8.34
CA TYR A 80 7.39 -9.28 7.92
C TYR A 80 6.69 -8.57 9.08
N ASN A 81 6.99 -8.90 10.33
CA ASN A 81 6.48 -8.21 11.51
C ASN A 81 7.49 -7.22 12.12
N ARG A 82 8.65 -7.02 11.48
CA ARG A 82 9.75 -6.23 12.06
C ARG A 82 9.47 -4.74 12.10
N TYR A 83 8.91 -4.19 11.04
CA TYR A 83 8.65 -2.76 10.91
C TYR A 83 7.17 -2.55 10.60
N ILE A 84 6.46 -1.90 11.53
CA ILE A 84 5.00 -1.69 11.42
C ILE A 84 4.71 -0.24 11.06
N TYR A 85 3.98 -0.06 9.97
CA TYR A 85 3.40 1.21 9.54
C TYR A 85 1.89 1.08 9.55
N ASN A 86 1.18 2.01 10.18
CA ASN A 86 -0.27 1.96 10.23
C ASN A 86 -0.90 3.34 10.22
N SER A 87 -2.16 3.39 9.87
CA SER A 87 -3.00 4.58 9.99
C SER A 87 -4.48 4.20 10.05
N ALA A 88 -5.31 5.21 10.35
CA ALA A 88 -6.77 5.05 10.34
C ALA A 88 -7.37 5.09 8.91
N PHE A 89 -6.56 5.29 7.88
CA PHE A 89 -7.05 5.55 6.51
C PHE A 89 -6.76 4.37 5.60
N ARG A 90 -7.82 3.72 5.16
CA ARG A 90 -7.79 2.63 4.16
C ARG A 90 -9.11 2.56 3.42
N LYS A 91 -9.04 2.37 2.11
CA LYS A 91 -10.19 1.99 1.30
C LYS A 91 -9.97 0.62 0.69
N ASN A 92 -10.96 -0.26 0.87
CA ASN A 92 -11.00 -1.53 0.15
C ASN A 92 -11.26 -1.26 -1.33
N ILE A 93 -10.82 -2.18 -2.20
CA ILE A 93 -11.02 -2.03 -3.65
C ILE A 93 -12.49 -1.79 -4.02
N ASP A 94 -13.42 -2.41 -3.31
CA ASP A 94 -14.86 -2.26 -3.56
C ASP A 94 -15.37 -0.85 -3.25
N GLU A 95 -14.68 -0.09 -2.42
CA GLU A 95 -15.03 1.29 -2.05
C GLU A 95 -14.48 2.32 -3.02
N ILE A 96 -13.63 1.92 -3.97
CA ILE A 96 -12.99 2.81 -4.93
C ILE A 96 -13.81 2.84 -6.22
N GLU A 97 -14.41 3.99 -6.51
CA GLU A 97 -15.34 4.15 -7.63
C GLU A 97 -14.65 4.21 -8.99
N ASN A 98 -13.48 4.85 -9.07
CA ASN A 98 -12.77 5.04 -10.34
C ASN A 98 -12.07 3.77 -10.80
N LYS A 99 -12.84 2.85 -11.37
CA LYS A 99 -12.33 1.55 -11.85
C LYS A 99 -11.38 1.67 -13.03
N LYS A 100 -11.48 2.74 -13.82
CA LYS A 100 -10.55 2.97 -14.95
C LYS A 100 -9.14 3.22 -14.47
N VAL A 101 -8.96 4.07 -13.45
CA VAL A 101 -7.64 4.33 -12.86
C VAL A 101 -7.09 3.07 -12.21
N ILE A 102 -7.91 2.32 -11.49
CA ILE A 102 -7.50 1.04 -10.90
C ILE A 102 -7.01 0.08 -11.98
N LYS A 103 -7.72 -0.02 -13.11
CA LYS A 103 -7.30 -0.90 -14.22
C LYS A 103 -5.96 -0.47 -14.82
N ILE A 104 -5.75 0.83 -15.00
CA ILE A 104 -4.48 1.36 -15.49
C ILE A 104 -3.35 1.04 -14.51
N LEU A 105 -3.57 1.21 -13.22
CA LEU A 105 -2.60 0.86 -12.19
C LEU A 105 -2.28 -0.63 -12.19
N GLU A 106 -3.28 -1.48 -12.32
CA GLU A 106 -3.08 -2.93 -12.38
C GLU A 106 -2.24 -3.34 -13.59
N LEU A 107 -2.51 -2.77 -14.75
CA LEU A 107 -1.72 -3.04 -15.96
C LEU A 107 -0.25 -2.61 -15.79
N MET A 108 -0.02 -1.47 -15.16
CA MET A 108 1.33 -0.98 -14.90
C MET A 108 2.07 -1.80 -13.84
N LEU A 109 1.39 -2.18 -12.77
CA LEU A 109 2.03 -2.78 -11.60
C LEU A 109 2.30 -4.27 -11.77
N PHE A 110 1.42 -5.01 -12.44
CA PHE A 110 1.48 -6.47 -12.51
C PHE A 110 2.03 -7.02 -13.82
N TYR A 111 2.06 -6.22 -14.89
CA TYR A 111 2.40 -6.71 -16.23
C TYR A 111 3.58 -5.96 -16.85
N GLY A 112 4.18 -6.57 -17.86
CA GLY A 112 5.32 -6.02 -18.58
C GLY A 112 6.66 -6.26 -17.88
N SER A 113 7.75 -5.88 -18.55
CA SER A 113 9.11 -6.07 -18.04
C SER A 113 9.45 -5.19 -16.83
N ARG A 114 8.69 -4.11 -16.63
CA ARG A 114 8.90 -3.14 -15.54
C ARG A 114 7.82 -3.23 -14.46
N HIS A 115 7.24 -4.41 -14.26
CA HIS A 115 6.25 -4.62 -13.21
C HIS A 115 6.84 -4.45 -11.80
N TYR A 116 5.97 -4.32 -10.80
CA TYR A 116 6.34 -4.09 -9.40
C TYR A 116 6.20 -5.34 -8.51
N LYS A 117 5.95 -6.52 -9.09
CA LYS A 117 5.71 -7.75 -8.34
C LYS A 117 6.92 -8.23 -7.52
N ARG A 118 8.14 -7.80 -7.86
CA ARG A 118 9.39 -8.20 -7.20
C ARG A 118 9.81 -7.25 -6.07
N GLY A 119 9.09 -6.16 -5.87
CA GLY A 119 9.39 -5.21 -4.81
C GLY A 119 9.36 -5.85 -3.43
N GLN A 120 10.21 -5.38 -2.53
CA GLN A 120 10.20 -5.80 -1.12
C GLN A 120 9.90 -4.61 -0.23
N GLY A 121 9.09 -4.84 0.82
CA GLY A 121 8.63 -3.77 1.67
C GLY A 121 7.70 -2.82 0.91
N ILE A 122 7.76 -1.52 1.22
CA ILE A 122 7.06 -0.50 0.45
C ILE A 122 8.01 0.02 -0.63
N THR A 123 7.62 -0.17 -1.88
CA THR A 123 8.38 0.27 -3.06
C THR A 123 7.76 1.55 -3.62
N THR A 124 8.60 2.56 -3.88
CA THR A 124 8.11 3.80 -4.50
C THR A 124 7.90 3.61 -6.00
N ILE A 125 6.82 4.22 -6.51
CA ILE A 125 6.53 4.19 -7.95
C ILE A 125 7.36 5.27 -8.64
N ASN A 126 8.00 4.91 -9.74
CA ASN A 126 8.72 5.86 -10.59
C ASN A 126 7.73 6.57 -11.52
N TRP A 127 7.32 7.79 -11.14
CA TRP A 127 6.40 8.62 -11.92
C TRP A 127 7.05 9.31 -13.12
N ASP A 128 8.36 9.28 -13.26
CA ASP A 128 9.07 9.93 -14.38
C ASP A 128 8.74 9.29 -15.74
N ARG A 129 8.14 8.10 -15.73
CA ARG A 129 7.65 7.44 -16.96
C ARG A 129 6.32 8.01 -17.46
N PHE A 130 5.70 8.87 -16.70
CA PHE A 130 4.41 9.48 -17.04
C PHE A 130 4.60 10.92 -17.48
N ASP A 131 3.78 11.36 -18.45
CA ASP A 131 3.70 12.76 -18.79
C ASP A 131 3.03 13.57 -17.67
N ASP A 132 3.11 14.90 -17.76
CA ASP A 132 2.59 15.79 -16.72
C ASP A 132 1.08 15.65 -16.52
N LYS A 133 0.33 15.39 -17.60
CA LYS A 133 -1.12 15.15 -17.53
C LYS A 133 -1.44 13.89 -16.74
N ALA A 134 -0.75 12.80 -17.02
CA ALA A 134 -0.95 11.54 -16.29
C ALA A 134 -0.56 11.68 -14.81
N LYS A 135 0.54 12.36 -14.51
CA LYS A 135 0.95 12.66 -13.13
C LYS A 135 -0.13 13.46 -12.39
N PHE A 136 -0.70 14.46 -13.03
CA PHE A 136 -1.77 15.27 -12.46
C PHE A 136 -3.01 14.43 -12.17
N VAL A 137 -3.45 13.60 -13.10
CA VAL A 137 -4.61 12.72 -12.93
C VAL A 137 -4.39 11.75 -11.77
N MET A 138 -3.21 11.13 -11.68
CA MET A 138 -2.89 10.20 -10.61
C MET A 138 -2.84 10.89 -9.24
N LYS A 139 -2.20 12.05 -9.15
CA LYS A 139 -2.15 12.83 -7.91
C LYS A 139 -3.56 13.20 -7.45
N HIS A 140 -4.40 13.69 -8.35
CA HIS A 140 -5.78 14.04 -8.05
C HIS A 140 -6.58 12.81 -7.59
N PHE A 141 -6.41 11.68 -8.26
CA PHE A 141 -7.06 10.43 -7.88
C PHE A 141 -6.74 10.01 -6.44
N PHE A 142 -5.46 9.95 -6.07
CA PHE A 142 -5.07 9.53 -4.72
C PHE A 142 -5.57 10.51 -3.66
N HIS A 143 -5.44 11.80 -3.88
CA HIS A 143 -5.91 12.80 -2.92
C HIS A 143 -7.44 12.83 -2.79
N SER A 144 -8.19 12.45 -3.81
CA SER A 144 -9.65 12.39 -3.78
C SER A 144 -10.20 11.19 -2.99
N LEU A 145 -9.37 10.18 -2.72
CA LEU A 145 -9.82 8.98 -2.01
C LEU A 145 -10.17 9.23 -0.54
N PHE A 146 -9.56 10.25 0.07
CA PHE A 146 -9.69 10.49 1.50
C PHE A 146 -9.93 11.98 1.78
N ASP A 147 -11.07 12.32 2.37
CA ASP A 147 -11.54 13.71 2.50
C ASP A 147 -10.76 14.55 3.53
N ASN A 148 -10.05 13.96 4.46
CA ASN A 148 -9.45 14.68 5.60
C ASN A 148 -7.94 14.46 5.76
N ILE A 149 -7.24 14.17 4.66
CA ILE A 149 -5.78 14.00 4.72
C ILE A 149 -5.11 15.33 4.43
N GLN A 150 -4.34 15.81 5.42
CA GLN A 150 -3.48 16.98 5.27
C GLN A 150 -2.05 16.51 4.94
N ASP A 151 -1.48 17.09 3.92
CA ASP A 151 -0.10 16.86 3.53
C ASP A 151 0.90 17.31 4.62
#